data_8bf43a326eddfc8aa6fe82a3749e40cf
#
_entry.id   8bf43a326eddfc8aa6fe82a3749e40cf
#
_cell.length_a   1.000
_cell.length_b   1.000
_cell.length_c   1.000
_cell.angle_alpha   90.00
_cell.angle_beta   90.00
_cell.angle_gamma   90.00
#
_symmetry.space_group_name_H-M   'P 1'
#
loop_
_entity.id
_entity.type
_entity.pdbx_description
1 polymer ?
#
loop_
_entity_poly.entity_id
_entity_poly.type
_entity_poly.pdbx_seq_one_letter_code
_entity_poly.pdbx_strand_id
1 'polypeptide(L)'
;MEKVRIVVIGAGAIGLAIANELSKQNPDLVVVEKESSFGMHTSSRNSEVIHAGHYYPPGSLKAKLCVEGNRLLYQYLEVHSIPHKDTGKIIVANDASEIRVLEQYRSWGGQNGCPGIRMLDKNEVKELEPEVTCKKALFIPSTGIFDTHQYMKSLTNSIDDNDAFIVYGMEVVSIRKENGHYQLGFANGEYYQCDYVINSAGLWSDQIATIAGMNIKNLGLIQHWCKGEYYKTTKINGIQHLVYPIADPKGIFLGIHLTINLAGEVRFGPNAFYVDSIDYKFQEEYFEEFYKAVNRYMGIDRANLMPDDTGIRPKLQGPNDGFRDFYIQEETKNGLPGFINLIGMESPGLTASPAIAKYVKDLLLQTTQPSQPF
;
A
#
# COMPACT_ATOMS: atom_id res chain seq x y z
N MET A 1 12.21 28.27 15.86
CA MET A 1 11.35 27.83 14.73
C MET A 1 12.25 27.63 13.53
N GLU A 2 12.37 26.41 13.09
CA GLU A 2 13.16 26.07 11.91
C GLU A 2 12.37 26.35 10.63
N LYS A 3 13.08 26.70 9.56
CA LYS A 3 12.47 26.97 8.26
C LYS A 3 12.97 25.94 7.27
N VAL A 4 12.05 25.29 6.60
CA VAL A 4 12.32 24.33 5.53
C VAL A 4 11.32 24.56 4.39
N ARG A 5 11.68 24.22 3.19
CA ARG A 5 10.77 24.42 2.05
C ARG A 5 9.62 23.41 2.04
N ILE A 6 9.93 22.12 2.29
CA ILE A 6 8.97 21.01 2.20
C ILE A 6 9.01 20.18 3.48
N VAL A 7 7.84 19.92 4.07
CA VAL A 7 7.67 18.93 5.14
C VAL A 7 6.85 17.76 4.61
N VAL A 8 7.41 16.55 4.70
CA VAL A 8 6.71 15.28 4.46
C VAL A 8 6.35 14.65 5.81
N ILE A 9 5.06 14.43 6.07
CA ILE A 9 4.58 13.84 7.33
C ILE A 9 4.45 12.32 7.16
N GLY A 10 5.26 11.56 7.89
CA GLY A 10 5.27 10.10 7.93
C GLY A 10 6.40 9.45 7.12
N ALA A 11 7.23 8.65 7.80
CA ALA A 11 8.33 7.87 7.21
C ALA A 11 7.91 6.41 6.89
N GLY A 12 6.69 6.20 6.41
CA GLY A 12 6.27 4.96 5.77
C GLY A 12 6.80 4.87 4.32
N ALA A 13 6.61 3.73 3.66
CA ALA A 13 7.10 3.48 2.30
C ALA A 13 6.70 4.57 1.29
N ILE A 14 5.49 5.11 1.40
CA ILE A 14 4.99 6.16 0.50
C ILE A 14 5.68 7.50 0.79
N GLY A 15 5.74 7.92 2.06
CA GLY A 15 6.38 9.18 2.44
C GLY A 15 7.88 9.18 2.10
N LEU A 16 8.56 8.06 2.35
CA LEU A 16 9.97 7.89 1.97
C LEU A 16 10.18 7.93 0.45
N ALA A 17 9.30 7.27 -0.34
CA ALA A 17 9.40 7.32 -1.80
C ALA A 17 9.18 8.75 -2.34
N ILE A 18 8.22 9.50 -1.77
CA ILE A 18 7.97 10.90 -2.11
C ILE A 18 9.18 11.77 -1.75
N ALA A 19 9.69 11.64 -0.52
CA ALA A 19 10.84 12.39 -0.06
C ALA A 19 12.09 12.11 -0.91
N ASN A 20 12.37 10.84 -1.24
CA ASN A 20 13.44 10.46 -2.14
C ASN A 20 13.29 11.07 -3.54
N GLU A 21 12.08 11.13 -4.11
CA GLU A 21 11.89 11.73 -5.44
C GLU A 21 12.04 13.25 -5.40
N LEU A 22 11.55 13.91 -4.35
CA LEU A 22 11.59 15.36 -4.22
C LEU A 22 12.98 15.89 -3.81
N SER A 23 13.71 15.19 -2.95
CA SER A 23 15.03 15.60 -2.45
C SER A 23 16.08 15.70 -3.56
N LYS A 24 15.95 14.94 -4.66
CA LYS A 24 16.82 15.04 -5.84
C LYS A 24 16.94 16.46 -6.43
N GLN A 25 15.94 17.31 -6.20
CA GLN A 25 15.90 18.68 -6.72
C GLN A 25 15.65 19.73 -5.63
N ASN A 26 15.30 19.30 -4.41
CA ASN A 26 14.96 20.16 -3.29
C ASN A 26 15.59 19.58 -2.00
N PRO A 27 16.86 19.87 -1.72
CA PRO A 27 17.50 19.40 -0.47
C PRO A 27 16.88 20.03 0.78
N ASP A 28 16.22 21.19 0.66
CA ASP A 28 15.49 21.85 1.75
C ASP A 28 14.13 21.15 2.01
N LEU A 29 14.24 19.86 2.36
CA LEU A 29 13.14 18.95 2.64
C LEU A 29 13.41 18.19 3.95
N VAL A 30 12.38 18.07 4.78
CA VAL A 30 12.43 17.23 5.98
C VAL A 30 11.26 16.26 5.99
N VAL A 31 11.54 14.99 6.33
CA VAL A 31 10.54 14.01 6.70
C VAL A 31 10.40 14.01 8.21
N VAL A 32 9.17 14.16 8.72
CA VAL A 32 8.88 14.09 10.15
C VAL A 32 8.09 12.80 10.44
N GLU A 33 8.57 12.01 11.41
CA GLU A 33 7.96 10.74 11.81
C GLU A 33 7.72 10.72 13.32
N LYS A 34 6.53 10.33 13.75
CA LYS A 34 6.18 10.28 15.17
C LYS A 34 6.84 9.13 15.92
N GLU A 35 7.12 8.04 15.23
CA GLU A 35 7.76 6.87 15.80
C GLU A 35 9.29 7.02 15.88
N SER A 36 9.95 6.08 16.54
CA SER A 36 11.41 6.08 16.72
C SER A 36 12.19 5.58 15.49
N SER A 37 11.49 5.08 14.46
CA SER A 37 12.09 4.56 13.23
C SER A 37 11.09 4.63 12.07
N PHE A 38 11.60 4.42 10.84
CA PHE A 38 10.75 4.34 9.65
C PHE A 38 9.91 3.05 9.62
N GLY A 39 8.76 3.12 8.95
CA GLY A 39 7.97 1.96 8.55
C GLY A 39 7.29 1.17 9.68
N MET A 40 7.16 1.70 10.89
CA MET A 40 6.74 0.93 12.07
C MET A 40 5.27 0.45 12.08
N HIS A 41 4.45 0.88 11.11
CA HIS A 41 3.04 0.48 11.01
C HIS A 41 2.74 -0.31 9.73
N THR A 42 1.79 0.13 8.91
CA THR A 42 1.30 -0.55 7.71
C THR A 42 2.43 -0.99 6.76
N SER A 43 3.50 -0.20 6.65
CA SER A 43 4.60 -0.46 5.71
C SER A 43 5.47 -1.67 6.04
N SER A 44 5.55 -2.09 7.30
CA SER A 44 6.27 -3.30 7.75
C SER A 44 5.34 -4.48 8.06
N ARG A 45 4.01 -4.28 7.98
CA ARG A 45 3.00 -5.27 8.34
C ARG A 45 2.10 -5.60 7.15
N ASN A 46 2.68 -6.26 6.15
CA ASN A 46 2.04 -6.57 4.88
C ASN A 46 2.57 -7.89 4.29
N SER A 47 2.12 -8.23 3.09
CA SER A 47 2.50 -9.49 2.41
C SER A 47 3.73 -9.35 1.51
N GLU A 48 4.39 -8.19 1.47
CA GLU A 48 5.57 -7.90 0.64
C GLU A 48 5.40 -8.17 -0.86
N VAL A 49 4.17 -8.06 -1.35
CA VAL A 49 3.80 -8.41 -2.72
C VAL A 49 3.92 -7.22 -3.66
N ILE A 50 4.59 -7.43 -4.78
CA ILE A 50 4.58 -6.54 -5.95
C ILE A 50 3.33 -6.87 -6.77
N HIS A 51 2.30 -6.03 -6.69
CA HIS A 51 1.03 -6.22 -7.39
C HIS A 51 1.11 -5.79 -8.86
N ALA A 52 0.29 -6.40 -9.73
CA ALA A 52 0.27 -6.10 -11.17
C ALA A 52 -0.79 -5.06 -11.60
N GLY A 53 -1.81 -4.78 -10.79
CA GLY A 53 -2.85 -3.79 -11.11
C GLY A 53 -4.13 -4.31 -11.75
N HIS A 54 -4.29 -5.63 -11.94
CA HIS A 54 -5.43 -6.28 -12.59
C HIS A 54 -6.74 -6.29 -11.78
N TYR A 55 -6.68 -6.06 -10.45
CA TYR A 55 -7.86 -6.07 -9.57
C TYR A 55 -8.68 -4.80 -9.61
N TYR A 56 -8.11 -3.69 -10.11
CA TYR A 56 -8.70 -2.37 -9.96
C TYR A 56 -9.46 -1.93 -11.22
N PRO A 57 -10.60 -1.23 -11.05
CA PRO A 57 -11.36 -0.71 -12.18
C PRO A 57 -10.48 0.13 -13.12
N PRO A 58 -10.57 -0.07 -14.44
CA PRO A 58 -9.82 0.72 -15.40
C PRO A 58 -10.07 2.22 -15.22
N GLY A 59 -9.00 3.00 -15.30
CA GLY A 59 -9.03 4.45 -15.13
C GLY A 59 -8.90 4.95 -13.69
N SER A 60 -9.02 4.08 -12.67
CA SER A 60 -8.76 4.44 -11.28
C SER A 60 -7.29 4.78 -11.01
N LEU A 61 -7.03 5.61 -9.99
CA LEU A 61 -5.65 5.88 -9.54
C LEU A 61 -4.96 4.61 -9.05
N LYS A 62 -5.67 3.75 -8.33
CA LYS A 62 -5.14 2.43 -7.90
C LYS A 62 -4.66 1.61 -9.08
N ALA A 63 -5.42 1.56 -10.20
CA ALA A 63 -5.00 0.85 -11.41
C ALA A 63 -3.76 1.47 -12.06
N LYS A 64 -3.82 2.77 -12.36
CA LYS A 64 -2.74 3.50 -13.04
C LYS A 64 -1.44 3.46 -12.26
N LEU A 65 -1.50 3.85 -10.98
CA LEU A 65 -0.31 3.94 -10.14
C LEU A 65 0.25 2.56 -9.74
N CYS A 66 -0.60 1.51 -9.70
CA CYS A 66 -0.11 0.15 -9.48
C CYS A 66 0.67 -0.40 -10.68
N VAL A 67 0.15 -0.23 -11.90
CA VAL A 67 0.82 -0.71 -13.12
C VAL A 67 2.13 0.03 -13.37
N GLU A 68 2.13 1.36 -13.24
CA GLU A 68 3.35 2.15 -13.35
C GLU A 68 4.31 1.84 -12.20
N GLY A 69 3.80 1.76 -10.98
CA GLY A 69 4.57 1.45 -9.78
C GLY A 69 5.23 0.08 -9.83
N ASN A 70 4.53 -0.94 -10.34
CA ASN A 70 5.11 -2.27 -10.56
C ASN A 70 6.42 -2.19 -11.37
N ARG A 71 6.37 -1.56 -12.54
CA ARG A 71 7.54 -1.39 -13.40
C ARG A 71 8.66 -0.58 -12.73
N LEU A 72 8.31 0.54 -12.09
CA LEU A 72 9.29 1.42 -11.44
C LEU A 72 9.90 0.77 -10.20
N LEU A 73 9.11 -0.01 -9.45
CA LEU A 73 9.57 -0.71 -8.27
C LEU A 73 10.61 -1.79 -8.65
N TYR A 74 10.32 -2.65 -9.62
CA TYR A 74 11.30 -3.64 -10.11
C TYR A 74 12.60 -2.96 -10.56
N GLN A 75 12.52 -1.87 -11.34
CA GLN A 75 13.71 -1.11 -11.75
C GLN A 75 14.50 -0.57 -10.55
N TYR A 76 13.80 -0.06 -9.53
CA TYR A 76 14.45 0.43 -8.31
C TYR A 76 15.14 -0.70 -7.54
N LEU A 77 14.45 -1.83 -7.36
CA LEU A 77 14.98 -3.00 -6.65
C LEU A 77 16.24 -3.55 -7.31
N GLU A 78 16.25 -3.65 -8.65
CA GLU A 78 17.41 -4.09 -9.44
C GLU A 78 18.60 -3.12 -9.27
N VAL A 79 18.37 -1.81 -9.48
CA VAL A 79 19.43 -0.78 -9.43
C VAL A 79 20.07 -0.73 -8.05
N HIS A 80 19.29 -0.89 -6.99
CA HIS A 80 19.78 -0.84 -5.61
C HIS A 80 20.11 -2.21 -5.01
N SER A 81 20.09 -3.28 -5.83
CA SER A 81 20.39 -4.65 -5.40
C SER A 81 19.55 -5.11 -4.19
N ILE A 82 18.28 -4.70 -4.14
CA ILE A 82 17.35 -5.09 -3.08
C ILE A 82 16.76 -6.47 -3.41
N PRO A 83 16.79 -7.43 -2.47
CA PRO A 83 16.28 -8.76 -2.70
C PRO A 83 14.81 -8.75 -3.14
N HIS A 84 14.51 -9.41 -4.26
CA HIS A 84 13.18 -9.59 -4.79
C HIS A 84 13.11 -10.85 -5.65
N LYS A 85 11.90 -11.31 -5.95
CA LYS A 85 11.67 -12.50 -6.79
C LYS A 85 10.38 -12.32 -7.61
N ASP A 86 10.48 -12.60 -8.91
CA ASP A 86 9.36 -12.67 -9.85
C ASP A 86 8.65 -14.01 -9.70
N THR A 87 7.76 -14.10 -8.72
CA THR A 87 7.05 -15.35 -8.42
C THR A 87 5.91 -15.63 -9.37
N GLY A 88 5.35 -14.60 -9.99
CA GLY A 88 4.03 -14.71 -10.59
C GLY A 88 2.93 -14.94 -9.53
N LYS A 89 1.69 -14.92 -9.99
CA LYS A 89 0.50 -15.16 -9.16
C LYS A 89 -0.51 -16.00 -9.94
N ILE A 90 -1.10 -16.97 -9.25
CA ILE A 90 -2.20 -17.79 -9.73
C ILE A 90 -3.45 -17.42 -8.94
N ILE A 91 -4.50 -16.93 -9.60
CA ILE A 91 -5.82 -16.69 -8.99
C ILE A 91 -6.71 -17.85 -9.35
N VAL A 92 -7.17 -18.59 -8.35
CA VAL A 92 -7.94 -19.84 -8.53
C VAL A 92 -9.44 -19.59 -8.47
N ALA A 93 -10.20 -20.38 -9.26
CA ALA A 93 -11.66 -20.42 -9.28
C ALA A 93 -12.18 -21.85 -9.22
N ASN A 94 -13.17 -22.08 -8.35
CA ASN A 94 -13.72 -23.39 -8.06
C ASN A 94 -15.16 -23.61 -8.56
N ASP A 95 -15.83 -22.55 -9.01
CA ASP A 95 -17.16 -22.62 -9.58
C ASP A 95 -17.36 -21.66 -10.77
N ALA A 96 -18.53 -21.72 -11.41
CA ALA A 96 -18.83 -20.91 -12.60
C ALA A 96 -18.95 -19.41 -12.31
N SER A 97 -19.31 -19.01 -11.09
CA SER A 97 -19.40 -17.62 -10.69
C SER A 97 -18.00 -17.02 -10.53
N GLU A 98 -17.10 -17.77 -9.90
CA GLU A 98 -15.70 -17.38 -9.73
C GLU A 98 -14.95 -17.32 -11.08
N ILE A 99 -15.25 -18.23 -12.02
CA ILE A 99 -14.65 -18.19 -13.37
C ILE A 99 -15.03 -16.88 -14.10
N ARG A 100 -16.27 -16.38 -13.97
CA ARG A 100 -16.66 -15.11 -14.55
C ARG A 100 -15.87 -13.92 -13.95
N VAL A 101 -15.53 -13.99 -12.67
CA VAL A 101 -14.67 -12.97 -12.03
C VAL A 101 -13.24 -13.04 -12.57
N LEU A 102 -12.69 -14.23 -12.84
CA LEU A 102 -11.38 -14.36 -13.51
C LEU A 102 -11.39 -13.70 -14.89
N GLU A 103 -12.46 -13.88 -15.67
CA GLU A 103 -12.61 -13.25 -16.99
C GLU A 103 -12.66 -11.71 -16.86
N GLN A 104 -13.33 -11.20 -15.85
CA GLN A 104 -13.34 -9.77 -15.55
C GLN A 104 -11.93 -9.26 -15.18
N TYR A 105 -11.20 -9.96 -14.31
CA TYR A 105 -9.83 -9.59 -13.95
C TYR A 105 -8.89 -9.62 -15.15
N ARG A 106 -9.04 -10.60 -16.03
CA ARG A 106 -8.30 -10.66 -17.29
C ARG A 106 -8.61 -9.46 -18.17
N SER A 107 -9.88 -9.11 -18.31
CA SER A 107 -10.32 -7.95 -19.10
C SER A 107 -9.77 -6.64 -18.52
N TRP A 108 -9.93 -6.43 -17.21
CA TRP A 108 -9.39 -5.25 -16.53
C TRP A 108 -7.87 -5.18 -16.59
N GLY A 109 -7.19 -6.30 -16.37
CA GLY A 109 -5.74 -6.37 -16.49
C GLY A 109 -5.24 -5.96 -17.88
N GLY A 110 -5.91 -6.43 -18.96
CA GLY A 110 -5.62 -6.00 -20.33
C GLY A 110 -5.84 -4.51 -20.55
N GLN A 111 -6.95 -3.96 -20.06
CA GLN A 111 -7.27 -2.53 -20.15
C GLN A 111 -6.29 -1.66 -19.34
N ASN A 112 -5.83 -2.15 -18.20
CA ASN A 112 -4.86 -1.47 -17.33
C ASN A 112 -3.42 -1.58 -17.86
N GLY A 113 -3.16 -2.44 -18.86
CA GLY A 113 -1.81 -2.64 -19.41
C GLY A 113 -0.95 -3.65 -18.64
N CYS A 114 -1.56 -4.56 -17.86
CA CYS A 114 -0.83 -5.63 -17.17
C CYS A 114 -0.33 -6.66 -18.20
N PRO A 115 0.99 -6.92 -18.32
CA PRO A 115 1.51 -7.80 -19.35
C PRO A 115 1.31 -9.29 -19.03
N GLY A 116 1.15 -10.13 -20.06
CA GLY A 116 1.29 -11.59 -19.99
C GLY A 116 0.19 -12.34 -19.24
N ILE A 117 -0.92 -11.70 -18.87
CA ILE A 117 -2.04 -12.35 -18.16
C ILE A 117 -2.67 -13.42 -19.06
N ARG A 118 -2.80 -14.64 -18.54
CA ARG A 118 -3.42 -15.76 -19.27
C ARG A 118 -4.28 -16.64 -18.37
N MET A 119 -5.32 -17.22 -18.94
CA MET A 119 -6.11 -18.26 -18.28
C MET A 119 -5.34 -19.56 -18.24
N LEU A 120 -5.50 -20.31 -17.15
CA LEU A 120 -4.99 -21.67 -16.97
C LEU A 120 -6.14 -22.65 -16.77
N ASP A 121 -6.00 -23.86 -17.31
CA ASP A 121 -6.83 -24.98 -16.91
C ASP A 121 -6.27 -25.67 -15.65
N LYS A 122 -7.04 -26.64 -15.13
CA LYS A 122 -6.67 -27.37 -13.91
C LYS A 122 -5.37 -28.18 -14.04
N ASN A 123 -5.03 -28.65 -15.25
CA ASN A 123 -3.83 -29.47 -15.47
C ASN A 123 -2.59 -28.56 -15.50
N GLU A 124 -2.68 -27.42 -16.18
CA GLU A 124 -1.64 -26.40 -16.17
C GLU A 124 -1.35 -25.90 -14.75
N VAL A 125 -2.39 -25.71 -13.90
CA VAL A 125 -2.19 -25.33 -12.49
C VAL A 125 -1.49 -26.45 -11.72
N LYS A 126 -1.86 -27.73 -11.94
CA LYS A 126 -1.20 -28.88 -11.31
C LYS A 126 0.27 -29.05 -11.69
N GLU A 127 0.65 -28.66 -12.89
CA GLU A 127 2.05 -28.65 -13.32
C GLU A 127 2.85 -27.55 -12.60
N LEU A 128 2.24 -26.38 -12.37
CA LEU A 128 2.88 -25.25 -11.71
C LEU A 128 2.91 -25.41 -10.18
N GLU A 129 1.79 -25.81 -9.59
CA GLU A 129 1.56 -25.95 -8.14
C GLU A 129 0.78 -27.25 -7.85
N PRO A 130 1.47 -28.37 -7.65
CA PRO A 130 0.85 -29.68 -7.49
C PRO A 130 -0.17 -29.79 -6.34
N GLU A 131 0.01 -29.03 -5.27
CA GLU A 131 -0.86 -29.02 -4.09
C GLU A 131 -2.13 -28.18 -4.27
N VAL A 132 -2.17 -27.31 -5.29
CA VAL A 132 -3.29 -26.38 -5.51
C VAL A 132 -4.45 -27.06 -6.23
N THR A 133 -5.67 -26.83 -5.75
CA THR A 133 -6.91 -27.38 -6.33
C THR A 133 -7.77 -26.26 -6.89
N CYS A 134 -8.17 -26.38 -8.16
CA CYS A 134 -9.09 -25.45 -8.81
C CYS A 134 -9.77 -26.08 -10.04
N LYS A 135 -10.80 -25.41 -10.59
CA LYS A 135 -11.37 -25.72 -11.91
C LYS A 135 -10.71 -24.94 -13.03
N LYS A 136 -10.43 -23.66 -12.77
CA LYS A 136 -9.71 -22.74 -13.66
C LYS A 136 -8.89 -21.77 -12.83
N ALA A 137 -7.92 -21.12 -13.46
CA ALA A 137 -7.15 -20.06 -12.82
C ALA A 137 -6.78 -18.96 -13.82
N LEU A 138 -6.32 -17.82 -13.26
CA LEU A 138 -5.71 -16.72 -13.99
C LEU A 138 -4.26 -16.59 -13.54
N PHE A 139 -3.33 -16.64 -14.49
CA PHE A 139 -1.91 -16.44 -14.23
C PHE A 139 -1.50 -15.00 -14.54
N ILE A 140 -0.77 -14.37 -13.59
CA ILE A 140 -0.31 -13.00 -13.67
C ILE A 140 1.20 -12.99 -13.43
N PRO A 141 2.02 -13.01 -14.50
CA PRO A 141 3.47 -13.18 -14.39
C PRO A 141 4.19 -11.99 -13.77
N SER A 142 3.68 -10.77 -13.91
CA SER A 142 4.34 -9.56 -13.39
C SER A 142 4.17 -9.33 -11.88
N THR A 143 3.58 -10.26 -11.16
CA THR A 143 3.51 -10.24 -9.69
C THR A 143 4.77 -10.85 -9.09
N GLY A 144 5.27 -10.28 -7.99
CA GLY A 144 6.43 -10.78 -7.28
C GLY A 144 6.39 -10.46 -5.80
N ILE A 145 7.53 -10.67 -5.16
CA ILE A 145 7.78 -10.36 -3.73
C ILE A 145 9.12 -9.63 -3.59
N PHE A 146 9.28 -8.85 -2.53
CA PHE A 146 10.53 -8.12 -2.28
C PHE A 146 10.72 -7.83 -0.78
N ASP A 147 11.95 -7.51 -0.39
CA ASP A 147 12.28 -7.08 0.96
C ASP A 147 11.86 -5.61 1.17
N THR A 148 10.73 -5.42 1.83
CA THR A 148 10.17 -4.07 2.08
C THR A 148 11.00 -3.27 3.06
N HIS A 149 11.68 -3.93 4.01
CA HIS A 149 12.55 -3.24 4.95
C HIS A 149 13.80 -2.69 4.25
N GLN A 150 14.47 -3.49 3.43
CA GLN A 150 15.62 -3.03 2.66
C GLN A 150 15.24 -1.96 1.64
N TYR A 151 14.05 -2.05 1.04
CA TYR A 151 13.52 -1.00 0.17
C TYR A 151 13.41 0.34 0.92
N MET A 152 12.74 0.37 2.07
CA MET A 152 12.61 1.59 2.88
C MET A 152 13.97 2.08 3.37
N LYS A 153 14.87 1.19 3.80
CA LYS A 153 16.24 1.56 4.21
C LYS A 153 17.04 2.17 3.06
N SER A 154 16.91 1.66 1.84
CA SER A 154 17.54 2.24 0.66
C SER A 154 17.00 3.65 0.37
N LEU A 155 15.68 3.86 0.53
CA LEU A 155 15.09 5.20 0.40
C LEU A 155 15.61 6.18 1.46
N THR A 156 15.76 5.74 2.73
CA THR A 156 16.33 6.63 3.77
C THR A 156 17.76 7.04 3.45
N ASN A 157 18.60 6.10 3.00
CA ASN A 157 19.96 6.41 2.59
C ASN A 157 20.01 7.40 1.43
N SER A 158 19.15 7.20 0.40
CA SER A 158 19.09 8.11 -0.75
C SER A 158 18.58 9.51 -0.38
N ILE A 159 17.74 9.66 0.64
CA ILE A 159 17.30 10.96 1.16
C ILE A 159 18.49 11.68 1.82
N ASP A 160 19.26 10.96 2.66
CA ASP A 160 20.47 11.51 3.31
C ASP A 160 21.53 11.90 2.26
N ASP A 161 21.75 11.06 1.24
CA ASP A 161 22.69 11.34 0.13
C ASP A 161 22.31 12.58 -0.69
N ASN A 162 21.03 12.99 -0.65
CA ASN A 162 20.52 14.21 -1.27
C ASN A 162 20.48 15.43 -0.32
N ASP A 163 21.18 15.37 0.82
CA ASP A 163 21.21 16.42 1.86
C ASP A 163 19.82 16.78 2.45
N ALA A 164 18.84 15.88 2.37
CA ALA A 164 17.55 16.01 3.05
C ALA A 164 17.53 15.16 4.33
N PHE A 165 16.63 15.45 5.26
CA PHE A 165 16.68 14.86 6.60
C PHE A 165 15.40 14.10 6.96
N ILE A 166 15.56 13.08 7.82
CA ILE A 166 14.44 12.38 8.47
C ILE A 166 14.58 12.60 9.97
N VAL A 167 13.53 13.16 10.59
CA VAL A 167 13.51 13.41 12.03
C VAL A 167 12.44 12.55 12.68
N TYR A 168 12.85 11.69 13.59
CA TYR A 168 12.00 10.78 14.34
C TYR A 168 11.53 11.39 15.67
N GLY A 169 10.44 10.85 16.24
CA GLY A 169 9.85 11.36 17.49
C GLY A 169 9.11 12.69 17.32
N MET A 170 8.76 13.04 16.08
CA MET A 170 8.13 14.30 15.69
C MET A 170 6.63 14.10 15.38
N GLU A 171 5.82 13.98 16.42
CA GLU A 171 4.35 13.90 16.26
C GLU A 171 3.76 15.28 15.98
N VAL A 172 3.12 15.44 14.82
CA VAL A 172 2.44 16.69 14.43
C VAL A 172 1.13 16.82 15.21
N VAL A 173 1.00 17.90 16.00
CA VAL A 173 -0.19 18.20 16.82
C VAL A 173 -0.92 19.47 16.39
N SER A 174 -0.31 20.31 15.56
CA SER A 174 -0.96 21.48 15.00
C SER A 174 -0.41 21.83 13.61
N ILE A 175 -1.27 22.30 12.74
CA ILE A 175 -0.91 22.87 11.43
C ILE A 175 -1.71 24.15 11.26
N ARG A 176 -1.02 25.28 11.01
CA ARG A 176 -1.63 26.58 10.75
C ARG A 176 -1.04 27.18 9.48
N LYS A 177 -1.87 27.86 8.72
CA LYS A 177 -1.41 28.63 7.56
C LYS A 177 -1.41 30.12 7.92
N GLU A 178 -0.23 30.74 7.91
CA GLU A 178 -0.04 32.13 8.25
C GLU A 178 0.89 32.80 7.23
N ASN A 179 0.51 33.94 6.71
CA ASN A 179 1.34 34.75 5.76
C ASN A 179 1.86 33.96 4.55
N GLY A 180 1.06 32.99 4.05
CA GLY A 180 1.43 32.17 2.89
C GLY A 180 2.25 30.93 3.20
N HIS A 181 2.70 30.74 4.43
CA HIS A 181 3.48 29.58 4.89
C HIS A 181 2.68 28.71 5.85
N TYR A 182 3.07 27.46 6.00
CA TYR A 182 2.55 26.55 7.02
C TYR A 182 3.45 26.59 8.26
N GLN A 183 2.85 26.62 9.43
CA GLN A 183 3.51 26.39 10.71
C GLN A 183 3.02 25.06 11.27
N LEU A 184 3.93 24.11 11.43
CA LEU A 184 3.68 22.80 12.05
C LEU A 184 4.20 22.85 13.48
N GLY A 185 3.35 22.50 14.46
CA GLY A 185 3.75 22.31 15.85
C GLY A 185 3.77 20.83 16.20
N PHE A 186 4.77 20.43 16.98
CA PHE A 186 5.02 19.05 17.38
C PHE A 186 4.79 18.83 18.87
N ALA A 187 4.50 17.57 19.26
CA ALA A 187 4.22 17.22 20.64
C ALA A 187 5.37 17.52 21.62
N ASN A 188 6.61 17.57 21.14
CA ASN A 188 7.80 17.95 21.91
C ASN A 188 7.96 19.48 22.12
N GLY A 189 7.03 20.29 21.57
CA GLY A 189 7.05 21.75 21.66
C GLY A 189 7.86 22.47 20.59
N GLU A 190 8.44 21.75 19.64
CA GLU A 190 9.14 22.33 18.48
C GLU A 190 8.17 22.83 17.42
N TYR A 191 8.66 23.72 16.54
CA TYR A 191 7.89 24.29 15.44
C TYR A 191 8.73 24.38 14.17
N TYR A 192 8.15 23.96 13.04
CA TYR A 192 8.71 24.17 11.71
C TYR A 192 7.81 25.10 10.90
N GLN A 193 8.43 25.95 10.09
CA GLN A 193 7.75 26.75 9.07
C GLN A 193 8.12 26.22 7.69
N CYS A 194 7.13 26.01 6.80
CA CYS A 194 7.37 25.52 5.45
C CYS A 194 6.41 26.11 4.42
N ASP A 195 6.76 25.98 3.14
CA ASP A 195 5.91 26.39 2.03
C ASP A 195 4.92 25.29 1.64
N TYR A 196 5.37 24.03 1.71
CA TYR A 196 4.61 22.85 1.27
C TYR A 196 4.57 21.80 2.37
N VAL A 197 3.40 21.18 2.50
CA VAL A 197 3.17 20.06 3.40
C VAL A 197 2.64 18.87 2.61
N ILE A 198 3.24 17.70 2.79
CA ILE A 198 2.79 16.45 2.17
C ILE A 198 2.34 15.51 3.27
N ASN A 199 1.04 15.29 3.36
CA ASN A 199 0.44 14.40 4.33
C ASN A 199 0.47 12.95 3.82
N SER A 200 1.44 12.17 4.26
CA SER A 200 1.58 10.73 4.03
C SER A 200 1.54 9.91 5.33
N ALA A 201 0.76 10.38 6.31
CA ALA A 201 0.70 9.85 7.69
C ALA A 201 -0.03 8.49 7.82
N GLY A 202 -0.31 7.78 6.71
CA GLY A 202 -0.86 6.43 6.71
C GLY A 202 -2.15 6.30 7.50
N LEU A 203 -2.15 5.53 8.60
CA LEU A 203 -3.32 5.31 9.46
C LEU A 203 -3.89 6.59 10.10
N TRP A 204 -3.15 7.70 10.10
CA TRP A 204 -3.54 8.99 10.70
C TRP A 204 -3.70 10.10 9.67
N SER A 205 -3.68 9.80 8.36
CA SER A 205 -3.74 10.83 7.31
C SER A 205 -5.00 11.69 7.38
N ASP A 206 -6.15 11.13 7.72
CA ASP A 206 -7.41 11.87 7.91
C ASP A 206 -7.37 12.78 9.16
N GLN A 207 -6.68 12.35 10.22
CA GLN A 207 -6.47 13.18 11.42
C GLN A 207 -5.55 14.36 11.12
N ILE A 208 -4.47 14.16 10.37
CA ILE A 208 -3.59 15.25 9.93
C ILE A 208 -4.35 16.24 9.04
N ALA A 209 -5.20 15.77 8.11
CA ALA A 209 -6.06 16.63 7.33
C ALA A 209 -7.05 17.46 8.21
N THR A 210 -7.58 16.84 9.28
CA THR A 210 -8.42 17.52 10.27
C THR A 210 -7.64 18.59 11.04
N ILE A 211 -6.42 18.29 11.48
CA ILE A 211 -5.52 19.24 12.17
C ILE A 211 -5.19 20.43 11.26
N ALA A 212 -5.08 20.21 9.94
CA ALA A 212 -4.90 21.27 8.95
C ALA A 212 -6.17 22.11 8.69
N GLY A 213 -7.30 21.79 9.31
CA GLY A 213 -8.56 22.54 9.22
C GLY A 213 -9.56 22.00 8.18
N MET A 214 -9.34 20.85 7.59
CA MET A 214 -10.27 20.25 6.62
C MET A 214 -11.47 19.61 7.30
N ASN A 215 -12.65 19.79 6.74
CA ASN A 215 -13.85 19.05 7.15
C ASN A 215 -13.92 17.68 6.44
N ILE A 216 -13.11 16.75 6.89
CA ILE A 216 -12.97 15.41 6.29
C ILE A 216 -14.28 14.63 6.25
N LYS A 217 -15.21 14.87 7.20
CA LYS A 217 -16.53 14.23 7.23
C LYS A 217 -17.37 14.65 6.04
N ASN A 218 -17.46 15.93 5.77
CA ASN A 218 -18.23 16.47 4.63
C ASN A 218 -17.61 16.08 3.28
N LEU A 219 -16.28 15.87 3.25
CA LEU A 219 -15.55 15.43 2.06
C LEU A 219 -15.57 13.90 1.87
N GLY A 220 -16.12 13.14 2.83
CA GLY A 220 -16.12 11.68 2.80
C GLY A 220 -14.71 11.07 2.90
N LEU A 221 -13.81 11.70 3.65
CA LEU A 221 -12.40 11.31 3.76
C LEU A 221 -12.03 10.68 5.11
N ILE A 222 -13.02 10.26 5.90
CA ILE A 222 -12.77 9.50 7.12
C ILE A 222 -12.18 8.14 6.74
N GLN A 223 -11.07 7.77 7.38
CA GLN A 223 -10.47 6.45 7.21
C GLN A 223 -11.09 5.43 8.17
N HIS A 224 -11.17 4.21 7.69
CA HIS A 224 -11.60 3.05 8.45
C HIS A 224 -10.42 2.09 8.57
N TRP A 225 -10.10 1.67 9.79
CA TRP A 225 -9.00 0.75 10.04
C TRP A 225 -9.47 -0.69 9.82
N CYS A 226 -8.90 -1.34 8.80
CA CYS A 226 -9.22 -2.71 8.45
C CYS A 226 -8.04 -3.62 8.80
N LYS A 227 -8.17 -4.34 9.92
CA LYS A 227 -7.16 -5.27 10.40
C LYS A 227 -7.17 -6.55 9.56
N GLY A 228 -6.03 -7.19 9.46
CA GLY A 228 -5.85 -8.49 8.83
C GLY A 228 -4.80 -9.28 9.57
N GLU A 229 -5.02 -10.57 9.69
CA GLU A 229 -4.19 -11.52 10.42
C GLU A 229 -3.68 -12.60 9.49
N TYR A 230 -2.50 -13.10 9.80
CA TYR A 230 -1.83 -14.13 9.02
C TYR A 230 -1.61 -15.38 9.86
N TYR A 231 -1.68 -16.52 9.18
CA TYR A 231 -1.19 -17.80 9.69
C TYR A 231 -0.03 -18.28 8.84
N LYS A 232 0.90 -19.00 9.43
CA LYS A 232 2.01 -19.64 8.73
C LYS A 232 1.96 -21.16 8.89
N THR A 233 2.70 -21.85 8.01
CA THR A 233 2.88 -23.28 8.08
C THR A 233 4.29 -23.67 7.67
N THR A 234 4.81 -24.75 8.27
CA THR A 234 6.08 -25.37 7.89
C THR A 234 5.86 -26.71 7.17
N LYS A 235 4.59 -27.07 6.89
CA LYS A 235 4.22 -28.38 6.30
C LYS A 235 4.05 -28.34 4.79
N ILE A 236 4.01 -27.16 4.20
CA ILE A 236 3.94 -26.96 2.75
C ILE A 236 5.29 -26.40 2.30
N ASN A 237 5.89 -27.06 1.32
CA ASN A 237 7.18 -26.68 0.76
C ASN A 237 7.12 -26.73 -0.78
N GLY A 238 8.05 -26.06 -1.43
CA GLY A 238 8.19 -26.12 -2.89
C GLY A 238 7.22 -25.22 -3.66
N ILE A 239 6.41 -24.40 -2.98
CA ILE A 239 5.55 -23.39 -3.62
C ILE A 239 6.44 -22.38 -4.35
N GLN A 240 6.13 -22.11 -5.60
CA GLN A 240 6.87 -21.17 -6.45
C GLN A 240 6.08 -19.90 -6.72
N HIS A 241 4.75 -19.97 -6.72
CA HIS A 241 3.85 -18.89 -7.09
C HIS A 241 2.98 -18.44 -5.92
N LEU A 242 2.56 -17.19 -5.93
CA LEU A 242 1.51 -16.72 -5.02
C LEU A 242 0.17 -17.31 -5.45
N VAL A 243 -0.64 -17.83 -4.53
CA VAL A 243 -1.94 -18.44 -4.84
C VAL A 243 -3.05 -17.68 -4.13
N TYR A 244 -3.94 -17.09 -4.90
CA TYR A 244 -5.04 -16.28 -4.41
C TYR A 244 -6.39 -16.91 -4.76
N PRO A 245 -7.37 -16.94 -3.86
CA PRO A 245 -8.77 -17.17 -4.24
C PRO A 245 -9.33 -15.92 -4.96
N ILE A 246 -10.58 -16.01 -5.41
CA ILE A 246 -11.33 -14.84 -5.84
C ILE A 246 -11.48 -13.89 -4.65
N ALA A 247 -11.28 -12.58 -4.91
CA ALA A 247 -11.46 -11.54 -3.91
C ALA A 247 -12.91 -11.50 -3.37
N ASP A 248 -13.07 -10.97 -2.17
CA ASP A 248 -14.39 -10.71 -1.59
C ASP A 248 -15.25 -9.88 -2.57
N PRO A 249 -16.51 -10.28 -2.83
CA PRO A 249 -17.40 -9.56 -3.75
C PRO A 249 -17.63 -8.09 -3.39
N LYS A 250 -17.50 -7.73 -2.11
CA LYS A 250 -17.58 -6.33 -1.64
C LYS A 250 -16.28 -5.55 -1.88
N GLY A 251 -15.20 -6.22 -2.32
CA GLY A 251 -13.90 -5.60 -2.55
C GLY A 251 -13.18 -5.14 -1.27
N ILE A 252 -13.55 -5.70 -0.11
CA ILE A 252 -12.93 -5.33 1.17
C ILE A 252 -11.50 -5.86 1.23
N PHE A 253 -11.26 -7.07 0.73
CA PHE A 253 -9.93 -7.71 0.67
C PHE A 253 -9.83 -8.70 -0.50
N LEU A 254 -8.61 -9.19 -0.75
CA LEU A 254 -8.31 -10.09 -1.88
C LEU A 254 -8.52 -11.58 -1.58
N GLY A 255 -9.26 -11.90 -0.52
CA GLY A 255 -9.41 -13.26 -0.01
C GLY A 255 -8.22 -13.68 0.86
N ILE A 256 -8.39 -14.76 1.62
CA ILE A 256 -7.29 -15.38 2.38
C ILE A 256 -6.43 -16.16 1.39
N HIS A 257 -5.26 -15.62 1.08
CA HIS A 257 -4.38 -16.12 0.03
C HIS A 257 -3.10 -16.72 0.59
N LEU A 258 -2.42 -17.52 -0.22
CA LEU A 258 -1.09 -18.03 0.05
C LEU A 258 -0.04 -17.07 -0.50
N THR A 259 0.90 -16.69 0.34
CA THR A 259 2.13 -15.99 -0.05
C THR A 259 3.34 -16.76 0.41
N ILE A 260 4.46 -16.51 -0.24
CA ILE A 260 5.79 -16.96 0.19
C ILE A 260 6.64 -15.72 0.45
N ASN A 261 7.55 -15.81 1.39
CA ASN A 261 8.60 -14.80 1.55
C ASN A 261 9.87 -15.19 0.75
N LEU A 262 10.89 -14.35 0.78
CA LEU A 262 12.15 -14.61 0.07
C LEU A 262 12.91 -15.84 0.56
N ALA A 263 12.67 -16.30 1.80
CA ALA A 263 13.19 -17.54 2.34
C ALA A 263 12.37 -18.78 1.93
N GLY A 264 11.24 -18.62 1.23
CA GLY A 264 10.34 -19.70 0.82
C GLY A 264 9.37 -20.15 1.91
N GLU A 265 9.25 -19.43 3.01
CA GLU A 265 8.28 -19.72 4.06
C GLU A 265 6.86 -19.38 3.59
N VAL A 266 5.92 -20.28 3.87
CA VAL A 266 4.53 -20.17 3.44
C VAL A 266 3.67 -19.48 4.50
N ARG A 267 2.95 -18.46 4.09
CA ARG A 267 1.96 -17.73 4.89
C ARG A 267 0.61 -17.74 4.20
N PHE A 268 -0.45 -17.78 4.99
CA PHE A 268 -1.82 -17.59 4.55
C PHE A 268 -2.38 -16.31 5.13
N GLY A 269 -3.18 -15.59 4.37
CA GLY A 269 -3.79 -14.35 4.80
C GLY A 269 -3.43 -13.17 3.92
N PRO A 270 -3.83 -11.98 4.39
CA PRO A 270 -4.59 -11.80 5.61
C PRO A 270 -6.09 -12.01 5.41
N ASN A 271 -6.83 -12.19 6.50
CA ASN A 271 -8.27 -11.94 6.55
C ASN A 271 -8.56 -10.42 6.57
N ALA A 272 -9.81 -10.01 6.81
CA ALA A 272 -10.16 -8.59 6.91
C ALA A 272 -11.37 -8.37 7.82
N PHE A 273 -11.19 -7.53 8.83
CA PHE A 273 -12.25 -7.05 9.69
C PHE A 273 -11.94 -5.62 10.17
N TYR A 274 -13.00 -4.82 10.39
CA TYR A 274 -12.84 -3.44 10.82
C TYR A 274 -12.66 -3.35 12.32
N VAL A 275 -11.83 -2.41 12.77
CA VAL A 275 -11.52 -2.16 14.19
C VAL A 275 -11.62 -0.67 14.49
N ASP A 276 -11.96 -0.34 15.75
CA ASP A 276 -12.10 1.05 16.20
C ASP A 276 -10.81 1.60 16.85
N SER A 277 -9.81 0.74 17.03
CA SER A 277 -8.51 1.12 17.59
C SER A 277 -7.36 0.39 16.90
N ILE A 278 -6.17 1.00 16.91
CA ILE A 278 -4.96 0.40 16.39
C ILE A 278 -4.39 -0.56 17.43
N ASP A 279 -4.73 -1.83 17.28
CA ASP A 279 -4.22 -2.93 18.11
C ASP A 279 -3.73 -4.08 17.22
N TYR A 280 -2.47 -4.46 17.36
CA TYR A 280 -1.82 -5.52 16.60
C TYR A 280 -1.88 -6.89 17.29
N LYS A 281 -2.61 -7.03 18.40
CA LYS A 281 -2.81 -8.34 19.05
C LYS A 281 -3.57 -9.28 18.15
N PHE A 282 -3.10 -10.51 18.04
CA PHE A 282 -3.74 -11.56 17.26
C PHE A 282 -5.06 -12.00 17.90
N GLN A 283 -6.11 -12.29 17.09
CA GLN A 283 -7.44 -12.70 17.54
C GLN A 283 -7.77 -14.07 16.99
N GLU A 284 -7.79 -15.11 17.85
CA GLU A 284 -8.01 -16.50 17.43
C GLU A 284 -9.45 -16.80 17.00
N GLU A 285 -10.41 -15.90 17.27
CA GLU A 285 -11.83 -16.11 16.98
C GLU A 285 -12.13 -16.30 15.47
N TYR A 286 -11.28 -15.81 14.59
CA TYR A 286 -11.42 -15.93 13.12
C TYR A 286 -10.81 -17.22 12.54
N PHE A 287 -10.24 -18.10 13.35
CA PHE A 287 -9.52 -19.30 12.89
C PHE A 287 -10.38 -20.20 12.00
N GLU A 288 -11.64 -20.44 12.38
CA GLU A 288 -12.53 -21.36 11.63
C GLU A 288 -12.84 -20.84 10.21
N GLU A 289 -13.08 -19.56 10.07
CA GLU A 289 -13.31 -18.93 8.77
C GLU A 289 -12.05 -19.03 7.92
N PHE A 290 -10.91 -18.72 8.54
CA PHE A 290 -9.60 -18.77 7.91
C PHE A 290 -9.28 -20.17 7.40
N TYR A 291 -9.43 -21.19 8.25
CA TYR A 291 -9.20 -22.61 7.91
C TYR A 291 -10.08 -23.07 6.75
N LYS A 292 -11.37 -22.72 6.76
CA LYS A 292 -12.30 -23.06 5.67
C LYS A 292 -11.90 -22.39 4.36
N ALA A 293 -11.48 -21.12 4.40
CA ALA A 293 -11.08 -20.39 3.20
C ALA A 293 -9.83 -20.99 2.54
N VAL A 294 -8.82 -21.34 3.32
CA VAL A 294 -7.60 -21.99 2.82
C VAL A 294 -7.92 -23.35 2.18
N ASN A 295 -8.74 -24.17 2.85
CA ASN A 295 -9.09 -25.51 2.36
C ASN A 295 -9.96 -25.54 1.08
N ARG A 296 -10.40 -24.38 0.58
CA ARG A 296 -11.06 -24.28 -0.73
C ARG A 296 -10.10 -24.49 -1.90
N TYR A 297 -8.81 -24.24 -1.71
CA TYR A 297 -7.82 -24.33 -2.79
C TYR A 297 -6.55 -25.10 -2.42
N MET A 298 -6.32 -25.32 -1.13
CA MET A 298 -5.16 -26.08 -0.64
C MET A 298 -5.53 -26.89 0.61
N GLY A 299 -5.28 -28.19 0.58
CA GLY A 299 -5.53 -29.07 1.72
C GLY A 299 -4.48 -28.87 2.81
N ILE A 300 -4.91 -28.44 4.01
CA ILE A 300 -4.05 -28.31 5.17
C ILE A 300 -4.78 -28.74 6.44
N ASP A 301 -4.08 -29.43 7.33
CA ASP A 301 -4.62 -29.80 8.63
C ASP A 301 -4.61 -28.59 9.59
N ARG A 302 -5.62 -28.51 10.46
CA ARG A 302 -5.76 -27.44 11.47
C ARG A 302 -4.51 -27.26 12.32
N ALA A 303 -3.94 -28.36 12.78
CA ALA A 303 -2.75 -28.38 13.64
C ALA A 303 -1.48 -27.81 12.96
N ASN A 304 -1.53 -27.62 11.65
CA ASN A 304 -0.42 -27.12 10.86
C ASN A 304 -0.50 -25.61 10.55
N LEU A 305 -1.57 -24.94 10.97
CA LEU A 305 -1.72 -23.47 10.89
C LEU A 305 -1.36 -22.84 12.23
N MET A 306 -0.35 -22.02 12.24
CA MET A 306 0.13 -21.29 13.43
C MET A 306 -0.10 -19.80 13.25
N PRO A 307 -0.57 -19.07 14.28
CA PRO A 307 -0.61 -17.62 14.25
C PRO A 307 0.73 -17.01 13.84
N ASP A 308 0.70 -15.94 13.06
CA ASP A 308 1.91 -15.26 12.59
C ASP A 308 1.85 -13.77 12.89
N ASP A 309 1.59 -12.91 11.92
CA ASP A 309 1.61 -11.46 12.08
C ASP A 309 0.23 -10.84 11.85
N THR A 310 0.12 -9.55 12.16
CA THR A 310 -1.08 -8.75 11.95
C THR A 310 -0.73 -7.42 11.29
N GLY A 311 -1.63 -6.92 10.45
CA GLY A 311 -1.49 -5.60 9.82
C GLY A 311 -2.80 -4.83 9.85
N ILE A 312 -2.74 -3.50 9.72
CA ILE A 312 -3.92 -2.64 9.65
C ILE A 312 -3.82 -1.79 8.38
N ARG A 313 -4.91 -1.80 7.59
CA ARG A 313 -5.03 -1.04 6.34
C ARG A 313 -5.77 0.27 6.60
N PRO A 314 -5.23 1.43 6.17
CA PRO A 314 -5.95 2.72 6.18
C PRO A 314 -6.90 2.78 4.98
N LYS A 315 -8.15 2.35 5.14
CA LYS A 315 -9.13 2.33 4.05
C LYS A 315 -10.04 3.56 4.06
N LEU A 316 -10.29 4.15 2.89
CA LEU A 316 -11.43 5.05 2.70
C LEU A 316 -12.75 4.30 2.55
N GLN A 317 -12.69 3.02 2.17
CA GLN A 317 -13.84 2.14 2.09
C GLN A 317 -14.28 1.71 3.48
N GLY A 318 -15.48 2.07 3.89
CA GLY A 318 -16.11 1.57 5.11
C GLY A 318 -16.72 0.17 4.90
N PRO A 319 -17.24 -0.47 5.97
CA PRO A 319 -17.76 -1.85 5.94
C PRO A 319 -18.88 -2.11 4.94
N ASN A 320 -19.65 -1.06 4.60
CA ASN A 320 -20.81 -1.14 3.71
C ASN A 320 -20.61 -0.39 2.39
N ASP A 321 -19.43 0.13 2.14
CA ASP A 321 -19.13 0.90 0.93
C ASP A 321 -18.71 -0.03 -0.22
N GLY A 322 -18.88 0.45 -1.45
CA GLY A 322 -18.26 -0.11 -2.63
C GLY A 322 -16.79 0.29 -2.75
N PHE A 323 -16.22 0.04 -3.92
CA PHE A 323 -14.83 0.43 -4.22
C PHE A 323 -14.57 1.91 -3.95
N ARG A 324 -13.49 2.20 -3.23
CA ARG A 324 -12.95 3.55 -3.01
C ARG A 324 -11.53 3.62 -3.53
N ASP A 325 -11.27 4.63 -4.34
CA ASP A 325 -9.95 4.89 -4.91
C ASP A 325 -9.02 5.59 -3.89
N PHE A 326 -7.75 5.75 -4.22
CA PHE A 326 -6.84 6.63 -3.51
C PHE A 326 -7.32 8.08 -3.57
N TYR A 327 -7.19 8.78 -2.47
CA TYR A 327 -7.33 10.23 -2.45
C TYR A 327 -5.94 10.86 -2.41
N ILE A 328 -5.51 11.41 -3.53
CA ILE A 328 -4.24 12.13 -3.65
C ILE A 328 -4.55 13.47 -4.32
N GLN A 329 -4.57 14.55 -3.53
CA GLN A 329 -4.99 15.86 -3.99
C GLN A 329 -4.14 16.97 -3.38
N GLU A 330 -3.91 18.01 -4.15
CA GLU A 330 -3.46 19.31 -3.67
C GLU A 330 -4.70 20.13 -3.27
N GLU A 331 -4.68 20.76 -2.10
CA GLU A 331 -5.86 21.22 -1.37
C GLU A 331 -6.16 22.72 -1.56
N THR A 332 -5.71 23.37 -2.62
CA THR A 332 -6.07 24.77 -2.94
C THR A 332 -7.59 24.99 -2.94
N LYS A 333 -8.35 24.03 -3.47
CA LYS A 333 -9.83 24.11 -3.51
C LYS A 333 -10.47 24.08 -2.12
N ASN A 334 -9.76 23.53 -1.14
CA ASN A 334 -10.17 23.50 0.27
C ASN A 334 -9.51 24.60 1.11
N GLY A 335 -8.91 25.63 0.48
CA GLY A 335 -8.28 26.76 1.15
C GLY A 335 -6.85 26.52 1.67
N LEU A 336 -6.24 25.40 1.31
CA LEU A 336 -4.91 24.98 1.75
C LEU A 336 -3.93 24.82 0.57
N PRO A 337 -3.64 25.89 -0.22
CA PRO A 337 -2.68 25.80 -1.32
C PRO A 337 -1.29 25.39 -0.82
N GLY A 338 -0.68 24.42 -1.52
CA GLY A 338 0.61 23.84 -1.13
C GLY A 338 0.51 22.70 -0.12
N PHE A 339 -0.70 22.30 0.30
CA PHE A 339 -0.94 21.11 1.12
C PHE A 339 -1.39 19.95 0.23
N ILE A 340 -0.63 18.86 0.21
CA ILE A 340 -0.96 17.67 -0.57
C ILE A 340 -1.37 16.55 0.38
N ASN A 341 -2.59 16.05 0.24
CA ASN A 341 -3.12 14.94 1.01
C ASN A 341 -2.99 13.60 0.29
N LEU A 342 -2.55 12.58 1.04
CA LEU A 342 -2.62 11.18 0.63
C LEU A 342 -3.43 10.41 1.68
N ILE A 343 -4.71 10.16 1.41
CA ILE A 343 -5.65 9.50 2.34
C ILE A 343 -6.16 8.20 1.72
N GLY A 344 -6.30 7.15 2.55
CA GLY A 344 -6.76 5.84 2.09
C GLY A 344 -5.69 5.04 1.34
N MET A 345 -4.43 5.23 1.72
CA MET A 345 -3.27 4.64 1.05
C MET A 345 -3.04 3.18 1.49
N GLU A 346 -4.03 2.32 1.24
CA GLU A 346 -3.96 0.86 1.42
C GLU A 346 -3.30 0.15 0.22
N SER A 347 -3.50 -1.17 0.06
CA SER A 347 -3.09 -1.87 -1.17
C SER A 347 -3.76 -1.24 -2.41
N PRO A 348 -2.99 -0.96 -3.47
CA PRO A 348 -1.61 -1.37 -3.76
C PRO A 348 -0.54 -0.32 -3.41
N GLY A 349 -0.73 0.52 -2.40
CA GLY A 349 0.11 1.68 -2.08
C GLY A 349 1.61 1.38 -2.00
N LEU A 350 2.00 0.23 -1.46
CA LEU A 350 3.41 -0.17 -1.37
C LEU A 350 4.02 -0.36 -2.77
N THR A 351 3.39 -1.18 -3.63
CA THR A 351 3.82 -1.35 -5.03
C THR A 351 3.79 -0.03 -5.81
N ALA A 352 2.77 0.78 -5.56
CA ALA A 352 2.55 2.05 -6.25
C ALA A 352 3.47 3.18 -5.74
N SER A 353 4.19 2.99 -4.64
CA SER A 353 4.92 4.08 -3.97
C SER A 353 5.87 4.89 -4.87
N PRO A 354 6.64 4.30 -5.82
CA PRO A 354 7.48 5.10 -6.71
C PRO A 354 6.66 5.88 -7.77
N ALA A 355 5.51 5.36 -8.21
CA ALA A 355 4.61 6.09 -9.10
C ALA A 355 3.83 7.19 -8.37
N ILE A 356 3.42 6.94 -7.12
CA ILE A 356 2.83 7.96 -6.24
C ILE A 356 3.81 9.12 -6.02
N ALA A 357 5.09 8.82 -5.81
CA ALA A 357 6.12 9.85 -5.65
C ALA A 357 6.21 10.79 -6.84
N LYS A 358 6.21 10.24 -8.07
CA LYS A 358 6.17 11.06 -9.30
C LYS A 358 4.88 11.86 -9.42
N TYR A 359 3.74 11.23 -9.14
CA TYR A 359 2.44 11.90 -9.18
C TYR A 359 2.37 13.09 -8.22
N VAL A 360 2.88 12.94 -6.99
CA VAL A 360 2.96 14.03 -5.99
C VAL A 360 3.91 15.14 -6.45
N LYS A 361 5.04 14.78 -7.05
CA LYS A 361 5.96 15.76 -7.64
C LYS A 361 5.28 16.59 -8.73
N ASP A 362 4.50 15.95 -9.63
CA ASP A 362 3.78 16.65 -10.69
C ASP A 362 2.71 17.60 -10.12
N LEU A 363 1.99 17.18 -9.06
CA LEU A 363 1.05 18.06 -8.35
C LEU A 363 1.77 19.28 -7.75
N LEU A 364 2.94 19.09 -7.12
CA LEU A 364 3.72 20.16 -6.53
C LEU A 364 4.21 21.15 -7.59
N LEU A 365 4.66 20.67 -8.74
CA LEU A 365 5.11 21.53 -9.84
C LEU A 365 3.98 22.38 -10.43
N GLN A 366 2.76 21.88 -10.48
CA GLN A 366 1.59 22.61 -10.94
C GLN A 366 1.23 23.77 -10.00
N THR A 367 1.45 23.61 -8.69
CA THR A 367 1.21 24.69 -7.71
C THR A 367 2.29 25.75 -7.69
N THR A 368 3.49 25.44 -8.16
CA THR A 368 4.63 26.40 -8.21
C THR A 368 4.64 27.27 -9.47
N GLN A 369 3.87 26.92 -10.51
CA GLN A 369 3.73 27.77 -11.69
C GLN A 369 2.74 28.92 -11.39
N PRO A 370 3.10 30.19 -11.64
CA PRO A 370 2.12 31.27 -11.54
C PRO A 370 0.99 30.96 -12.53
N SER A 371 -0.25 30.98 -12.03
CA SER A 371 -1.45 30.87 -12.85
C SER A 371 -1.34 31.87 -14.01
N GLN A 372 -1.19 31.40 -15.25
CA GLN A 372 -1.39 32.27 -16.40
C GLN A 372 -2.85 32.74 -16.35
N PRO A 373 -3.13 34.04 -16.37
CA PRO A 373 -4.50 34.51 -16.47
C PRO A 373 -5.08 34.05 -17.81
N PHE A 374 -6.28 33.44 -17.74
CA PHE A 374 -7.09 33.11 -18.90
C PHE A 374 -7.46 34.39 -19.69
#